data_6354376984df9c92d6c3a214c87ac6cb
#
_entry.id   6354376984df9c92d6c3a214c87ac6cb
#
_cell.length_a   1.000
_cell.length_b   1.000
_cell.length_c   1.000
_cell.angle_alpha   90.00
_cell.angle_beta   90.00
_cell.angle_gamma   90.00
#
_symmetry.space_group_name_H-M   'P 1'
#
loop_
_entity.id
_entity.type
_entity.pdbx_description
1 polymer ?
#
loop_
_entity_poly.entity_id
_entity_poly.type
_entity_poly.pdbx_seq_one_letter_code
_entity_poly.pdbx_strand_id
1 'polypeptide(L)'
;MDLSQQDWKTKLDNDPNAVILDVRTEDEWNEGIIPNAILNDIYKGQGFLYKLDEFDKSKNYYVYCKAGGRSAQACAIMNQMGFETTFNLEGGFSQWKGDVAFRDEN
;
A
#
# COMPACT_ATOMS: atom_id res chain seq x y z
N MET A 1 -9.47 -7.08 -1.45
CA MET A 1 -9.24 -8.51 -1.11
C MET A 1 -8.04 -8.64 -0.20
N ASP A 2 -8.21 -9.35 0.89
CA ASP A 2 -7.12 -9.57 1.85
C ASP A 2 -6.30 -10.77 1.39
N LEU A 3 -4.98 -10.62 1.41
CA LEU A 3 -4.08 -11.72 1.05
C LEU A 3 -3.05 -11.92 2.16
N SER A 4 -2.67 -13.17 2.38
CA SER A 4 -1.53 -13.47 3.23
C SER A 4 -0.27 -12.84 2.66
N GLN A 5 0.74 -12.68 3.49
CA GLN A 5 1.99 -12.09 3.02
C GLN A 5 2.59 -12.91 1.87
N GLN A 6 2.53 -14.24 1.97
CA GLN A 6 3.07 -15.09 0.93
C GLN A 6 2.36 -14.86 -0.40
N ASP A 7 1.02 -14.84 -0.39
CA ASP A 7 0.26 -14.66 -1.62
C ASP A 7 0.41 -13.26 -2.18
N TRP A 8 0.39 -12.26 -1.31
CA TRP A 8 0.55 -10.86 -1.70
C TRP A 8 1.91 -10.65 -2.38
N LYS A 9 2.96 -11.20 -1.78
CA LYS A 9 4.32 -11.05 -2.30
C LYS A 9 4.50 -11.82 -3.61
N THR A 10 4.01 -13.05 -3.68
CA THR A 10 4.12 -13.86 -4.88
C THR A 10 3.38 -13.19 -6.06
N LYS A 11 2.17 -12.71 -5.79
CA LYS A 11 1.38 -12.04 -6.82
C LYS A 11 2.07 -10.76 -7.27
N LEU A 12 2.58 -9.97 -6.33
CA LEU A 12 3.30 -8.74 -6.62
C LEU A 12 4.50 -9.00 -7.52
N ASP A 13 5.28 -10.01 -7.21
CA ASP A 13 6.52 -10.30 -7.94
C ASP A 13 6.25 -10.71 -9.39
N ASN A 14 5.05 -11.17 -9.69
CA ASN A 14 4.69 -11.64 -11.02
C ASN A 14 3.76 -10.69 -11.75
N ASP A 15 3.58 -9.48 -11.24
CA ASP A 15 2.59 -8.55 -11.77
C ASP A 15 3.28 -7.32 -12.38
N PRO A 16 3.33 -7.23 -13.73
CA PRO A 16 3.98 -6.07 -14.36
C PRO A 16 3.20 -4.77 -14.20
N ASN A 17 1.95 -4.83 -13.77
CA ASN A 17 1.11 -3.66 -13.57
C ASN A 17 0.93 -3.33 -12.08
N ALA A 18 1.80 -3.85 -11.23
CA ALA A 18 1.68 -3.66 -9.79
C ALA A 18 2.16 -2.28 -9.36
N VAL A 19 1.42 -1.71 -8.41
CA VAL A 19 1.82 -0.50 -7.69
C VAL A 19 1.71 -0.81 -6.21
N ILE A 20 2.76 -0.53 -5.45
CA ILE A 20 2.75 -0.74 -4.00
C ILE A 20 2.37 0.58 -3.32
N LEU A 21 1.41 0.53 -2.41
CA LEU A 21 0.91 1.74 -1.75
C LEU A 21 0.99 1.58 -0.24
N ASP A 22 1.75 2.46 0.40
CA ASP A 22 1.91 2.53 1.85
C ASP A 22 1.02 3.64 2.37
N VAL A 23 0.02 3.29 3.19
CA VAL A 23 -0.94 4.26 3.69
C VAL A 23 -0.71 4.64 5.15
N ARG A 24 0.50 4.39 5.66
CA ARG A 24 0.89 4.74 7.02
C ARG A 24 1.24 6.23 7.13
N THR A 25 1.78 6.62 8.27
CA THR A 25 2.18 8.00 8.55
C THR A 25 3.67 8.20 8.24
N GLU A 26 4.07 9.47 8.20
CA GLU A 26 5.46 9.81 7.93
C GLU A 26 6.42 9.23 8.98
N ASP A 27 6.04 9.27 10.25
CA ASP A 27 6.86 8.68 11.30
C ASP A 27 7.10 7.20 11.04
N GLU A 28 6.08 6.50 10.60
CA GLU A 28 6.20 5.08 10.29
C GLU A 28 7.08 4.85 9.05
N TRP A 29 6.96 5.71 8.04
CA TRP A 29 7.79 5.60 6.84
C TRP A 29 9.27 5.75 7.17
N ASN A 30 9.59 6.58 8.15
CA ASN A 30 10.98 6.81 8.54
C ASN A 30 11.62 5.58 9.17
N GLU A 31 10.81 4.62 9.59
CA GLU A 31 11.29 3.36 10.16
C GLU A 31 11.55 2.30 9.10
N GLY A 32 11.20 2.58 7.85
CA GLY A 32 11.39 1.67 6.74
C GLY A 32 10.11 1.49 5.94
N ILE A 33 10.26 1.17 4.67
CA ILE A 33 9.13 0.95 3.76
C ILE A 33 9.43 -0.28 2.90
N ILE A 34 8.39 -0.84 2.30
CA ILE A 34 8.59 -1.85 1.26
C ILE A 34 9.17 -1.13 0.04
N PRO A 35 10.22 -1.67 -0.59
CA PRO A 35 10.86 -0.98 -1.72
C PRO A 35 9.86 -0.62 -2.82
N ASN A 36 10.03 0.56 -3.38
CA ASN A 36 9.19 1.11 -4.46
C ASN A 36 7.79 1.51 -4.05
N ALA A 37 7.47 1.50 -2.76
CA ALA A 37 6.13 1.90 -2.31
C ALA A 37 5.91 3.39 -2.56
N ILE A 38 4.71 3.72 -3.04
CA ILE A 38 4.23 5.09 -3.07
C ILE A 38 3.64 5.39 -1.71
N LEU A 39 3.93 6.56 -1.18
CA LEU A 39 3.57 6.93 0.20
C LEU A 39 2.36 7.86 0.17
N ASN A 40 1.27 7.48 0.84
CA ASN A 40 0.05 8.28 0.86
C ASN A 40 -0.69 8.04 2.17
N ASP A 41 -0.48 8.92 3.15
CA ASP A 41 -1.01 8.79 4.51
C ASP A 41 -2.54 8.91 4.52
N ILE A 42 -3.22 7.83 4.92
CA ILE A 42 -4.68 7.79 4.95
C ILE A 42 -5.27 8.82 5.91
N TYR A 43 -4.51 9.27 6.92
CA TYR A 43 -4.99 10.25 7.88
C TYR A 43 -5.02 11.67 7.34
N LYS A 44 -4.53 11.90 6.13
CA LYS A 44 -4.55 13.23 5.52
C LYS A 44 -5.92 13.63 4.96
N GLY A 45 -6.94 12.77 5.13
CA GLY A 45 -8.30 13.11 4.73
C GLY A 45 -8.42 13.46 3.26
N GLN A 46 -8.80 14.70 2.95
CA GLN A 46 -8.94 15.15 1.56
C GLN A 46 -7.65 15.00 0.78
N GLY A 47 -6.50 15.25 1.42
CA GLY A 47 -5.22 15.11 0.75
C GLY A 47 -4.97 13.68 0.28
N PHE A 48 -5.36 12.71 1.10
CA PHE A 48 -5.26 11.29 0.73
C PHE A 48 -6.10 11.02 -0.53
N LEU A 49 -7.34 11.51 -0.55
CA LEU A 49 -8.26 11.29 -1.66
C LEU A 49 -7.79 11.98 -2.94
N TYR A 50 -7.30 13.21 -2.83
CA TYR A 50 -6.81 13.94 -3.99
C TYR A 50 -5.64 13.22 -4.64
N LYS A 51 -4.73 12.67 -3.81
CA LYS A 51 -3.58 11.95 -4.34
C LYS A 51 -4.01 10.67 -5.04
N LEU A 52 -5.00 9.96 -4.47
CA LEU A 52 -5.54 8.75 -5.12
C LEU A 52 -6.11 9.06 -6.51
N ASP A 53 -6.75 10.22 -6.67
CA ASP A 53 -7.34 10.58 -7.95
C ASP A 53 -6.31 10.75 -9.06
N GLU A 54 -5.04 10.96 -8.70
CA GLU A 54 -3.97 11.10 -9.68
C GLU A 54 -3.42 9.78 -10.16
N PHE A 55 -3.82 8.68 -9.53
CA PHE A 55 -3.28 7.36 -9.85
C PHE A 55 -4.05 6.74 -11.01
N ASP A 56 -3.36 5.88 -11.76
CA ASP A 56 -3.98 5.09 -12.83
C ASP A 56 -4.82 3.98 -12.20
N LYS A 57 -6.15 4.09 -12.30
CA LYS A 57 -7.07 3.18 -11.62
C LYS A 57 -7.14 1.81 -12.28
N SER A 58 -6.53 1.63 -13.44
CA SER A 58 -6.52 0.33 -14.11
C SER A 58 -5.35 -0.56 -13.67
N LYS A 59 -4.42 -0.02 -12.88
CA LYS A 59 -3.32 -0.83 -12.36
C LYS A 59 -3.75 -1.62 -11.14
N ASN A 60 -2.90 -2.55 -10.72
CA ASN A 60 -3.16 -3.42 -9.57
C ASN A 60 -2.44 -2.88 -8.35
N TYR A 61 -3.18 -2.56 -7.31
CA TYR A 61 -2.63 -1.88 -6.13
C TYR A 61 -2.45 -2.86 -4.98
N TYR A 62 -1.22 -2.92 -4.49
CA TYR A 62 -0.81 -3.75 -3.36
C TYR A 62 -0.62 -2.83 -2.18
N VAL A 63 -1.59 -2.85 -1.26
CA VAL A 63 -1.75 -1.82 -0.23
C VAL A 63 -1.40 -2.40 1.12
N TYR A 64 -0.66 -1.63 1.92
CA TYR A 64 -0.31 -2.08 3.26
C TYR A 64 -0.28 -0.93 4.25
N CYS A 65 -0.42 -1.29 5.52
CA CYS A 65 -0.17 -0.39 6.64
C CYS A 65 0.65 -1.17 7.67
N LYS A 66 0.54 -0.83 8.95
CA LYS A 66 1.33 -1.53 9.96
C LYS A 66 0.77 -2.91 10.28
N ALA A 67 -0.55 -3.02 10.43
CA ALA A 67 -1.19 -4.27 10.87
C ALA A 67 -2.32 -4.75 9.97
N GLY A 68 -2.73 -3.97 8.98
CA GLY A 68 -3.74 -4.38 8.01
C GLY A 68 -5.07 -3.63 8.10
N GLY A 69 -5.33 -2.87 9.16
CA GLY A 69 -6.60 -2.19 9.35
C GLY A 69 -6.78 -0.96 8.47
N ARG A 70 -5.81 -0.05 8.52
CA ARG A 70 -5.88 1.17 7.69
C ARG A 70 -5.84 0.82 6.21
N SER A 71 -5.04 -0.17 5.84
CA SER A 71 -4.94 -0.56 4.44
C SER A 71 -6.21 -1.25 3.94
N ALA A 72 -6.89 -2.01 4.79
CA ALA A 72 -8.21 -2.55 4.43
C ALA A 72 -9.19 -1.41 4.16
N GLN A 73 -9.17 -0.37 5.00
CA GLN A 73 -10.02 0.79 4.79
C GLN A 73 -9.65 1.51 3.50
N ALA A 74 -8.36 1.66 3.22
CA ALA A 74 -7.88 2.28 1.99
C ALA A 74 -8.37 1.50 0.77
N CYS A 75 -8.30 0.18 0.80
CA CYS A 75 -8.78 -0.65 -0.31
C CYS A 75 -10.29 -0.42 -0.55
N ALA A 76 -11.09 -0.34 0.53
CA ALA A 76 -12.52 -0.09 0.40
C ALA A 76 -12.79 1.27 -0.25
N ILE A 77 -12.06 2.30 0.18
CA ILE A 77 -12.18 3.64 -0.39
C ILE A 77 -11.80 3.61 -1.88
N MET A 78 -10.69 2.98 -2.20
CA MET A 78 -10.20 2.91 -3.57
C MET A 78 -11.19 2.18 -4.48
N ASN A 79 -11.77 1.08 -3.98
CA ASN A 79 -12.76 0.35 -4.77
C ASN A 79 -13.97 1.24 -5.07
N GLN A 80 -14.40 2.06 -4.12
CA GLN A 80 -15.51 2.99 -4.34
C GLN A 80 -15.17 4.10 -5.31
N MET A 81 -13.88 4.43 -5.43
CA MET A 81 -13.41 5.46 -6.36
C MET A 81 -13.18 4.93 -7.77
N GLY A 82 -13.39 3.64 -8.00
CA GLY A 82 -13.25 3.05 -9.32
C GLY A 82 -11.94 2.32 -9.57
N PHE A 83 -11.12 2.12 -8.54
CA PHE A 83 -9.93 1.28 -8.70
C PHE A 83 -10.37 -0.16 -8.91
N GLU A 84 -9.84 -0.79 -9.96
CA GLU A 84 -10.33 -2.10 -10.37
C GLU A 84 -9.80 -3.23 -9.49
N THR A 85 -8.59 -3.10 -8.99
CA THR A 85 -7.93 -4.19 -8.27
C THR A 85 -7.11 -3.66 -7.11
N THR A 86 -7.47 -4.09 -5.89
CA THR A 86 -6.73 -3.75 -4.68
C THR A 86 -6.53 -5.00 -3.84
N PHE A 87 -5.31 -5.17 -3.30
CA PHE A 87 -4.97 -6.29 -2.44
C PHE A 87 -4.41 -5.75 -1.12
N ASN A 88 -5.02 -6.15 -0.01
CA ASN A 88 -4.58 -5.75 1.32
C ASN A 88 -3.62 -6.79 1.88
N LEU A 89 -2.48 -6.33 2.37
CA LEU A 89 -1.48 -7.21 3.01
C LEU A 89 -1.92 -7.52 4.44
N GLU A 90 -2.35 -8.74 4.68
CA GLU A 90 -2.70 -9.18 6.04
C GLU A 90 -1.45 -9.14 6.92
N GLY A 91 -1.60 -8.66 8.15
CA GLY A 91 -0.49 -8.54 9.09
C GLY A 91 0.39 -7.32 8.85
N GLY A 92 0.33 -6.73 7.68
CA GLY A 92 1.00 -5.48 7.36
C GLY A 92 2.51 -5.52 7.52
N PHE A 93 3.08 -4.32 7.64
CA PHE A 93 4.53 -4.17 7.73
C PHE A 93 5.10 -4.76 9.01
N SER A 94 4.28 -4.86 10.07
CA SER A 94 4.77 -5.41 11.34
C SER A 94 5.21 -6.88 11.21
N GLN A 95 4.65 -7.60 10.24
CA GLN A 95 5.01 -9.00 10.02
C GLN A 95 5.76 -9.21 8.71
N TRP A 96 6.14 -8.13 8.04
CA TRP A 96 6.80 -8.19 6.75
C TRP A 96 8.18 -8.81 6.86
N LYS A 97 8.46 -9.79 6.02
CA LYS A 97 9.74 -10.51 6.02
C LYS A 97 10.53 -10.31 4.75
N GLY A 98 10.06 -9.45 3.86
CA GLY A 98 10.77 -9.14 2.62
C GLY A 98 11.74 -7.99 2.80
N ASP A 99 12.21 -7.47 1.70
CA ASP A 99 13.17 -6.38 1.70
C ASP A 99 12.55 -5.11 2.29
N VAL A 100 13.40 -4.28 2.89
CA VAL A 100 13.02 -3.00 3.47
C VAL A 100 13.94 -1.93 2.90
N ALA A 101 13.36 -0.83 2.47
CA ALA A 101 14.10 0.34 2.03
C ALA A 101 13.90 1.47 3.03
N PHE A 102 14.87 2.38 3.08
CA PHE A 102 14.78 3.56 3.93
C PHE A 102 14.76 4.78 3.03
N ARG A 103 13.75 5.59 3.21
CA ARG A 103 13.56 6.77 2.41
C ARG A 103 14.42 7.89 2.93
N ASP A 104 15.10 8.57 2.45
CA ASP A 104 15.82 9.68 3.06
C ASP A 104 17.18 9.29 3.57
N GLU A 105 17.89 8.66 2.70
CA GLU A 105 19.15 8.08 3.06
C GLU A 105 20.33 9.03 2.98
N ASN A 106 20.15 10.21 2.56
CA ASN A 106 21.31 11.06 2.39
C ASN A 106 21.90 11.65 3.63
#